data_5b7f7ba2e190ae979c2d18e4cd183f46
#
_entry.id   5b7f7ba2e190ae979c2d18e4cd183f46
#
_cell.length_a   1.000
_cell.length_b   1.000
_cell.length_c   1.000
_cell.angle_alpha   90.00
_cell.angle_beta   90.00
_cell.angle_gamma   90.00
#
_symmetry.space_group_name_H-M   'P 1'
#
loop_
_entity.id
_entity.type
_entity.pdbx_description
1 polymer ?
#
loop_
_entity_poly.entity_id
_entity_poly.type
_entity_poly.pdbx_seq_one_letter_code
_entity_poly.pdbx_strand_id
1 'polypeptide(L)'
;REGRASGRGGGQGAARWGAQSGAVARLTRNGGRETTHLWSQDAEGATVAVLSPAGTRAREVQWELGARDLHLGEPVARRLRVVLRAPGAAGGAAPRVLVDAPLAYPVRAGEDDSDWELVDFEGDSEGRRLVVFSLCKAPPAAGVRVWWNRAFEGDAPVDTAGMEGRRGQPGAFSTAFKEAERQFRERLQSGGSG
;
A
#
# COMPACT_ATOMS: atom_id res chain seq x y z
N ARG A 1 5.42 -60.50 24.95
CA ARG A 1 5.48 -59.27 25.75
C ARG A 1 5.85 -58.17 24.79
N GLU A 2 4.94 -57.55 24.23
CA GLU A 2 4.30 -56.27 24.47
C GLU A 2 5.27 -55.13 24.80
N GLY A 3 5.35 -54.18 23.88
CA GLY A 3 6.03 -52.93 23.99
C GLY A 3 5.47 -51.94 22.97
N ARG A 4 4.37 -51.34 23.32
CA ARG A 4 3.61 -50.32 22.61
C ARG A 4 4.42 -49.03 22.61
N ALA A 5 4.76 -48.44 21.48
CA ALA A 5 5.26 -47.09 21.35
C ALA A 5 4.30 -46.24 20.52
N SER A 6 3.58 -45.38 21.19
CA SER A 6 2.71 -44.35 20.61
C SER A 6 3.54 -43.28 19.92
N GLY A 7 3.47 -43.19 18.61
CA GLY A 7 3.93 -42.07 17.84
C GLY A 7 2.89 -40.94 17.85
N ARG A 8 3.09 -39.88 18.61
CA ARG A 8 2.36 -38.62 18.46
C ARG A 8 3.07 -37.79 17.42
N GLY A 9 2.56 -37.80 16.22
CA GLY A 9 2.85 -36.79 15.22
C GLY A 9 2.13 -35.51 15.59
N GLY A 10 2.84 -34.60 16.26
CA GLY A 10 2.39 -33.23 16.50
C GLY A 10 2.89 -32.36 15.39
N GLY A 11 2.03 -31.97 14.46
CA GLY A 11 2.31 -30.85 13.58
C GLY A 11 2.39 -29.57 14.40
N GLN A 12 3.54 -28.95 14.40
CA GLN A 12 3.75 -27.59 14.94
C GLN A 12 4.60 -26.79 13.94
N GLY A 13 3.94 -26.37 12.88
CA GLY A 13 4.40 -25.34 11.98
C GLY A 13 3.66 -24.02 12.20
N ALA A 14 3.22 -23.73 13.41
CA ALA A 14 2.79 -22.37 13.78
C ALA A 14 4.05 -21.59 14.13
N ALA A 15 4.55 -20.82 13.16
CA ALA A 15 5.67 -19.92 13.34
C ALA A 15 5.42 -19.03 14.57
N ARG A 16 6.32 -19.07 15.52
CA ARG A 16 6.48 -18.12 16.62
C ARG A 16 6.76 -16.73 16.05
N TRP A 17 5.74 -15.99 15.76
CA TRP A 17 5.86 -14.55 15.58
C TRP A 17 5.68 -13.92 16.98
N GLY A 18 6.81 -13.83 17.71
CA GLY A 18 6.90 -13.04 18.93
C GLY A 18 6.48 -11.60 18.65
N ALA A 19 6.09 -10.87 19.68
CA ALA A 19 5.56 -9.52 19.70
C ALA A 19 6.02 -8.69 18.49
N GLN A 20 5.07 -8.29 17.61
CA GLN A 20 5.37 -7.50 16.43
C GLN A 20 6.19 -6.29 16.88
N SER A 21 7.39 -6.10 16.34
CA SER A 21 8.19 -4.92 16.65
C SER A 21 7.35 -3.68 16.37
N GLY A 22 7.51 -2.61 17.14
CA GLY A 22 6.76 -1.38 16.95
C GLY A 22 6.86 -0.84 15.50
N ALA A 23 7.93 -1.19 14.78
CA ALA A 23 8.12 -0.88 13.37
C ALA A 23 7.11 -1.62 12.47
N VAL A 24 6.91 -2.93 12.65
CA VAL A 24 5.91 -3.71 11.89
C VAL A 24 4.51 -3.18 12.15
N ALA A 25 4.16 -2.91 13.42
CA ALA A 25 2.85 -2.38 13.77
C ALA A 25 2.54 -1.03 13.09
N ARG A 26 3.55 -0.15 12.98
CA ARG A 26 3.41 1.13 12.24
C ARG A 26 3.23 0.90 10.75
N LEU A 27 4.04 0.02 10.15
CA LEU A 27 4.02 -0.25 8.71
C LEU A 27 2.82 -1.08 8.24
N THR A 28 2.01 -1.57 9.17
CA THR A 28 0.77 -2.32 8.87
C THR A 28 -0.49 -1.67 9.45
N ARG A 29 -0.37 -0.46 10.02
CA ARG A 29 -1.51 0.26 10.58
C ARG A 29 -2.53 0.62 9.50
N ASN A 30 -3.79 0.21 9.67
CA ASN A 30 -4.85 0.37 8.67
C ASN A 30 -4.48 -0.22 7.28
N GLY A 31 -3.67 -1.25 7.29
CA GLY A 31 -3.14 -1.88 6.09
C GLY A 31 -2.91 -3.37 6.30
N GLY A 32 -1.85 -3.90 5.71
CA GLY A 32 -1.58 -5.33 5.74
C GLY A 32 -0.11 -5.68 5.51
N ARG A 33 0.13 -6.98 5.54
CA ARG A 33 1.42 -7.58 5.25
C ARG A 33 1.25 -8.67 4.21
N GLU A 34 2.08 -8.60 3.18
CA GLU A 34 2.19 -9.59 2.13
C GLU A 34 3.58 -10.22 2.13
N THR A 35 3.82 -11.17 1.25
CA THR A 35 5.11 -11.88 1.16
C THR A 35 6.26 -10.97 0.77
N THR A 36 5.99 -9.97 -0.08
CA THR A 36 6.99 -9.08 -0.68
C THR A 36 7.00 -7.68 -0.10
N HIS A 37 5.95 -7.30 0.64
CA HIS A 37 5.81 -5.94 1.16
C HIS A 37 4.91 -5.87 2.39
N LEU A 38 5.03 -4.75 3.10
CA LEU A 38 4.08 -4.29 4.11
C LEU A 38 3.47 -3.00 3.62
N TRP A 39 2.27 -2.67 4.07
CA TRP A 39 1.67 -1.40 3.75
C TRP A 39 0.77 -0.88 4.87
N SER A 40 0.71 0.42 4.97
CA SER A 40 -0.15 1.14 5.92
C SER A 40 -0.80 2.34 5.24
N GLN A 41 -1.79 2.92 5.89
CA GLN A 41 -2.46 4.10 5.35
C GLN A 41 -3.10 4.96 6.44
N ASP A 42 -3.36 6.19 6.06
CA ASP A 42 -4.27 7.12 6.73
C ASP A 42 -5.30 7.67 5.71
N ALA A 43 -5.94 8.78 6.06
CA ALA A 43 -6.97 9.38 5.21
C ALA A 43 -6.44 9.95 3.88
N GLU A 44 -5.17 10.34 3.83
CA GLU A 44 -4.58 11.12 2.73
C GLU A 44 -3.43 10.39 2.05
N GLY A 45 -2.73 9.54 2.79
CA GLY A 45 -1.55 8.83 2.31
C GLY A 45 -1.64 7.31 2.41
N ALA A 46 -0.76 6.65 1.68
CA ALA A 46 -0.44 5.24 1.82
C ALA A 46 1.07 5.06 1.86
N THR A 47 1.54 4.21 2.76
CA THR A 47 2.95 3.80 2.84
C THR A 47 3.07 2.37 2.34
N VAL A 48 3.96 2.14 1.38
CA VAL A 48 4.29 0.80 0.89
C VAL A 48 5.75 0.52 1.17
N ALA A 49 6.04 -0.51 1.97
CA ALA A 49 7.38 -0.92 2.38
C ALA A 49 7.76 -2.24 1.70
N VAL A 50 8.55 -2.17 0.65
CA VAL A 50 8.96 -3.31 -0.17
C VAL A 50 10.19 -3.98 0.44
N LEU A 51 10.12 -5.31 0.63
CA LEU A 51 11.22 -6.11 1.16
C LEU A 51 12.38 -6.17 0.16
N SER A 52 13.58 -5.84 0.61
CA SER A 52 14.82 -5.94 -0.15
C SER A 52 15.85 -6.80 0.57
N PRO A 53 16.79 -7.43 -0.13
CA PRO A 53 17.84 -8.27 0.48
C PRO A 53 18.67 -7.52 1.52
N ALA A 54 19.29 -8.26 2.43
CA ALA A 54 20.31 -7.74 3.33
C ALA A 54 21.43 -7.04 2.53
N GLY A 55 21.92 -5.93 3.07
CA GLY A 55 23.02 -5.19 2.47
C GLY A 55 22.65 -4.34 1.24
N THR A 56 21.37 -4.30 0.81
CA THR A 56 20.91 -3.40 -0.25
C THR A 56 21.30 -1.96 0.05
N ARG A 57 21.78 -1.22 -0.94
CA ARG A 57 22.18 0.19 -0.82
C ARG A 57 21.26 1.08 -1.64
N ALA A 58 21.03 2.32 -1.18
CA ALA A 58 20.14 3.26 -1.85
C ALA A 58 20.47 3.46 -3.34
N ARG A 59 21.75 3.53 -3.71
CA ARG A 59 22.21 3.66 -5.12
C ARG A 59 21.87 2.47 -6.02
N GLU A 60 21.52 1.34 -5.45
CA GLU A 60 21.11 0.12 -6.17
C GLU A 60 19.60 0.09 -6.45
N VAL A 61 18.84 0.89 -5.70
CA VAL A 61 17.39 0.99 -5.84
C VAL A 61 17.04 1.91 -6.99
N GLN A 62 16.22 1.40 -7.89
CA GLN A 62 15.54 2.19 -8.91
C GLN A 62 14.04 1.95 -8.78
N TRP A 63 13.29 3.01 -8.90
CA TRP A 63 11.85 2.94 -8.82
C TRP A 63 11.17 3.89 -9.79
N GLU A 64 9.93 3.58 -10.09
CA GLU A 64 9.10 4.35 -11.02
C GLU A 64 7.63 4.23 -10.61
N LEU A 65 6.94 5.37 -10.62
CA LEU A 65 5.49 5.46 -10.66
C LEU A 65 5.04 5.54 -12.11
N GLY A 66 4.55 4.42 -12.64
CA GLY A 66 4.13 4.24 -14.02
C GLY A 66 2.61 4.25 -14.21
N ALA A 67 2.18 3.99 -15.46
CA ALA A 67 0.79 4.05 -15.88
C ALA A 67 0.15 5.40 -15.51
N ARG A 68 0.84 6.48 -15.91
CA ARG A 68 0.43 7.86 -15.62
C ARG A 68 -0.79 8.26 -16.45
N ASP A 69 -1.70 8.99 -15.81
CA ASP A 69 -2.92 9.51 -16.40
C ASP A 69 -3.25 10.87 -15.77
N LEU A 70 -4.30 11.53 -16.24
CA LEU A 70 -4.86 12.73 -15.61
C LEU A 70 -6.15 12.37 -14.87
N HIS A 71 -6.24 12.74 -13.62
CA HIS A 71 -7.43 12.60 -12.83
C HIS A 71 -7.78 13.93 -12.16
N LEU A 72 -8.95 14.48 -12.43
CA LEU A 72 -9.37 15.83 -11.99
C LEU A 72 -8.38 16.93 -12.40
N GLY A 73 -7.67 16.76 -13.52
CA GLY A 73 -6.63 17.69 -13.99
C GLY A 73 -5.25 17.51 -13.35
N GLU A 74 -5.11 16.61 -12.39
CA GLU A 74 -3.86 16.32 -11.69
C GLU A 74 -3.20 15.04 -12.25
N PRO A 75 -1.86 14.99 -12.36
CA PRO A 75 -1.17 13.79 -12.79
C PRO A 75 -1.30 12.69 -11.70
N VAL A 76 -1.69 11.50 -12.14
CA VAL A 76 -1.79 10.32 -11.28
C VAL A 76 -0.98 9.16 -11.85
N ALA A 77 -0.58 8.24 -10.96
CA ALA A 77 0.05 6.98 -11.33
C ALA A 77 -0.76 5.80 -10.77
N ARG A 78 -0.69 4.68 -11.48
CA ARG A 78 -1.43 3.45 -11.13
C ARG A 78 -0.54 2.22 -11.03
N ARG A 79 0.80 2.37 -11.11
CA ARG A 79 1.75 1.27 -11.06
C ARG A 79 2.97 1.70 -10.27
N LEU A 80 3.45 0.82 -9.40
CA LEU A 80 4.74 0.96 -8.74
C LEU A 80 5.68 -0.14 -9.25
N ARG A 81 6.84 0.27 -9.74
CA ARG A 81 7.92 -0.63 -10.10
C ARG A 81 9.15 -0.31 -9.27
N VAL A 82 9.74 -1.35 -8.68
CA VAL A 82 10.96 -1.26 -7.85
C VAL A 82 11.92 -2.34 -8.29
N VAL A 83 13.14 -1.96 -8.67
CA VAL A 83 14.18 -2.87 -9.11
C VAL A 83 15.50 -2.59 -8.40
N LEU A 84 16.31 -3.63 -8.21
CA LEU A 84 17.69 -3.50 -7.76
C LEU A 84 18.64 -3.68 -8.94
N ARG A 85 19.55 -2.74 -9.10
CA ARG A 85 20.70 -2.91 -9.99
C ARG A 85 21.80 -3.68 -9.28
N ALA A 86 22.43 -4.61 -9.99
CA ALA A 86 23.62 -5.26 -9.46
C ALA A 86 24.77 -4.24 -9.35
N PRO A 87 25.47 -4.14 -8.21
CA PRO A 87 26.63 -3.27 -8.07
C PRO A 87 27.73 -3.72 -9.03
N GLY A 88 28.25 -2.81 -9.85
CA GLY A 88 29.41 -3.05 -10.70
C GLY A 88 29.13 -3.83 -12.00
N ALA A 89 27.90 -4.02 -12.40
CA ALA A 89 27.57 -4.69 -13.66
C ALA A 89 27.83 -3.80 -14.90
N ALA A 90 29.09 -3.53 -15.19
CA ALA A 90 29.51 -3.09 -16.52
C ALA A 90 29.31 -4.21 -17.58
N GLY A 91 28.80 -5.36 -17.21
CA GLY A 91 28.67 -6.58 -18.00
C GLY A 91 27.40 -7.39 -17.76
N GLY A 92 26.20 -6.76 -17.70
CA GLY A 92 25.00 -7.47 -18.12
C GLY A 92 24.26 -8.33 -17.09
N ALA A 93 24.47 -8.20 -15.79
CA ALA A 93 23.55 -8.85 -14.84
C ALA A 93 22.17 -8.17 -14.90
N ALA A 94 21.15 -8.96 -15.17
CA ALA A 94 19.77 -8.45 -15.23
C ALA A 94 19.34 -7.83 -13.88
N PRO A 95 18.65 -6.68 -13.90
CA PRO A 95 18.15 -6.07 -12.68
C PRO A 95 17.15 -7.02 -11.98
N ARG A 96 17.24 -7.11 -10.64
CA ARG A 96 16.28 -7.88 -9.86
C ARG A 96 15.04 -7.04 -9.62
N VAL A 97 13.90 -7.49 -10.11
CA VAL A 97 12.60 -6.88 -9.81
C VAL A 97 12.19 -7.28 -8.40
N LEU A 98 11.93 -6.29 -7.53
CA LEU A 98 11.35 -6.50 -6.21
C LEU A 98 9.83 -6.44 -6.27
N VAL A 99 9.29 -5.43 -6.94
CA VAL A 99 7.87 -5.24 -7.22
C VAL A 99 7.72 -4.64 -8.61
N ASP A 100 6.73 -5.09 -9.35
CA ASP A 100 6.27 -4.49 -10.60
C ASP A 100 4.77 -4.80 -10.73
N ALA A 101 3.93 -3.99 -10.10
CA ALA A 101 2.52 -4.29 -9.93
C ALA A 101 1.63 -3.06 -10.04
N PRO A 102 0.38 -3.23 -10.53
CA PRO A 102 -0.61 -2.17 -10.50
C PRO A 102 -1.03 -1.89 -9.05
N LEU A 103 -1.06 -0.60 -8.69
CA LEU A 103 -1.63 -0.12 -7.44
C LEU A 103 -3.16 -0.32 -7.48
N ALA A 104 -3.75 -0.75 -6.38
CA ALA A 104 -5.20 -0.94 -6.30
C ALA A 104 -5.98 0.37 -6.44
N TYR A 105 -5.33 1.49 -6.14
CA TYR A 105 -5.90 2.83 -6.26
C TYR A 105 -4.86 3.80 -6.83
N PRO A 106 -5.29 4.84 -7.55
CA PRO A 106 -4.37 5.83 -8.07
C PRO A 106 -3.74 6.66 -6.96
N VAL A 107 -2.49 7.08 -7.21
CA VAL A 107 -1.75 8.02 -6.38
C VAL A 107 -1.40 9.27 -7.19
N ARG A 108 -1.21 10.39 -6.54
CA ARG A 108 -0.70 11.60 -7.20
C ARG A 108 0.72 11.33 -7.69
N ALA A 109 1.09 11.94 -8.81
CA ALA A 109 2.37 11.74 -9.48
C ALA A 109 3.09 13.07 -9.80
N GLY A 110 2.84 14.11 -9.01
CA GLY A 110 3.62 15.36 -9.00
C GLY A 110 5.01 15.14 -8.40
N GLU A 111 5.89 16.12 -8.53
CA GLU A 111 7.28 16.01 -8.07
C GLU A 111 7.38 15.83 -6.55
N ASP A 112 6.51 16.47 -5.78
CA ASP A 112 6.51 16.43 -4.31
C ASP A 112 5.47 15.46 -3.71
N ASP A 113 4.75 14.70 -4.56
CA ASP A 113 3.65 13.83 -4.12
C ASP A 113 4.11 12.45 -3.63
N SER A 114 5.39 12.10 -3.80
CA SER A 114 5.95 10.83 -3.37
C SER A 114 7.38 10.99 -2.89
N ASP A 115 7.70 10.29 -1.82
CA ASP A 115 9.04 10.21 -1.25
C ASP A 115 9.39 8.75 -0.98
N TRP A 116 10.69 8.47 -0.83
CA TRP A 116 11.13 7.13 -0.50
C TRP A 116 12.37 7.13 0.39
N GLU A 117 12.49 6.10 1.18
CA GLU A 117 13.66 5.85 2.03
C GLU A 117 14.04 4.37 2.05
N LEU A 118 15.26 4.08 2.42
CA LEU A 118 15.77 2.72 2.62
C LEU A 118 16.16 2.56 4.09
N VAL A 119 15.41 1.71 4.80
CA VAL A 119 15.60 1.46 6.24
C VAL A 119 15.90 0.00 6.53
N ASP A 120 16.52 -0.27 7.67
CA ASP A 120 16.71 -1.64 8.14
C ASP A 120 15.37 -2.19 8.66
N PHE A 121 15.08 -3.44 8.35
CA PHE A 121 13.88 -4.09 8.84
C PHE A 121 14.13 -4.64 10.24
N GLU A 122 13.83 -3.85 11.27
CA GLU A 122 14.01 -4.22 12.67
C GLU A 122 13.29 -5.53 13.02
N GLY A 123 14.02 -6.45 13.62
CA GLY A 123 13.50 -7.75 14.05
C GLY A 123 13.38 -8.79 12.93
N ASP A 124 13.86 -8.49 11.74
CA ASP A 124 13.96 -9.48 10.66
C ASP A 124 15.22 -10.34 10.83
N SER A 125 15.05 -11.66 10.98
CA SER A 125 16.14 -12.60 11.20
C SER A 125 17.07 -12.78 9.99
N GLU A 126 16.61 -12.38 8.79
CA GLU A 126 17.38 -12.46 7.55
C GLU A 126 18.16 -11.17 7.26
N GLY A 127 18.03 -10.16 8.12
CA GLY A 127 18.70 -8.87 7.96
C GLY A 127 18.24 -8.11 6.72
N ARG A 128 17.01 -8.35 6.24
CA ARG A 128 16.43 -7.65 5.09
C ARG A 128 16.28 -6.17 5.39
N ARG A 129 16.15 -5.40 4.35
CA ARG A 129 15.87 -3.98 4.39
C ARG A 129 14.50 -3.67 3.77
N LEU A 130 13.99 -2.50 4.04
CA LEU A 130 12.74 -2.02 3.49
C LEU A 130 13.01 -0.80 2.61
N VAL A 131 12.52 -0.84 1.37
CA VAL A 131 12.37 0.34 0.52
C VAL A 131 10.97 0.86 0.78
N VAL A 132 10.88 1.97 1.49
CA VAL A 132 9.62 2.55 1.97
C VAL A 132 9.22 3.70 1.08
N PHE A 133 8.03 3.66 0.53
CA PHE A 133 7.43 4.71 -0.30
C PHE A 133 6.30 5.38 0.46
N SER A 134 6.35 6.69 0.56
CA SER A 134 5.25 7.55 1.02
C SER A 134 4.50 8.06 -0.21
N LEU A 135 3.24 7.71 -0.36
CA LEU A 135 2.43 7.97 -1.55
C LEU A 135 1.21 8.82 -1.18
N CYS A 136 0.99 9.92 -1.87
CA CYS A 136 -0.22 10.72 -1.73
C CYS A 136 -1.37 10.08 -2.52
N LYS A 137 -2.50 9.81 -1.86
CA LYS A 137 -3.68 9.25 -2.52
C LYS A 137 -4.30 10.26 -3.48
N ALA A 138 -4.72 9.78 -4.66
CA ALA A 138 -5.54 10.57 -5.56
C ALA A 138 -7.03 10.30 -5.26
N PRO A 139 -7.77 11.26 -4.72
CA PRO A 139 -9.18 11.06 -4.39
C PRO A 139 -10.03 10.98 -5.67
N PRO A 140 -11.10 10.16 -5.71
CA PRO A 140 -11.95 10.03 -6.88
C PRO A 140 -12.76 11.29 -7.20
N ALA A 141 -12.96 12.15 -6.21
CA ALA A 141 -13.59 13.47 -6.33
C ALA A 141 -13.14 14.39 -5.20
N ALA A 142 -13.30 15.68 -5.36
CA ALA A 142 -12.98 16.67 -4.32
C ALA A 142 -13.73 16.35 -3.00
N GLY A 143 -13.00 16.35 -1.89
CA GLY A 143 -13.55 16.08 -0.56
C GLY A 143 -13.86 14.60 -0.25
N VAL A 144 -13.63 13.69 -1.19
CA VAL A 144 -13.82 12.24 -0.99
C VAL A 144 -12.52 11.62 -0.50
N ARG A 145 -12.57 10.93 0.64
CA ARG A 145 -11.45 10.15 1.16
C ARG A 145 -11.63 8.67 0.82
N VAL A 146 -10.55 8.06 0.33
CA VAL A 146 -10.55 6.64 -0.04
C VAL A 146 -9.72 5.86 0.96
N TRP A 147 -10.33 4.83 1.54
CA TRP A 147 -9.64 3.85 2.34
C TRP A 147 -9.34 2.63 1.49
N TRP A 148 -8.06 2.38 1.26
CA TRP A 148 -7.61 1.26 0.46
C TRP A 148 -7.90 -0.05 1.19
N ASN A 149 -8.40 -1.03 0.48
CA ASN A 149 -8.55 -2.38 1.02
C ASN A 149 -7.37 -3.29 0.68
N ARG A 150 -6.46 -2.83 -0.15
CA ARG A 150 -5.21 -3.51 -0.54
C ARG A 150 -4.23 -2.49 -1.12
N ALA A 151 -2.92 -2.81 -1.13
CA ALA A 151 -1.92 -1.95 -1.77
C ALA A 151 -1.86 -2.17 -3.29
N PHE A 152 -1.73 -3.41 -3.71
CA PHE A 152 -1.72 -3.79 -5.12
C PHE A 152 -2.97 -4.59 -5.50
N GLU A 153 -3.33 -4.60 -6.78
CA GLU A 153 -4.53 -5.31 -7.26
C GLU A 153 -4.51 -6.81 -6.94
N GLY A 154 -3.31 -7.42 -6.87
CA GLY A 154 -3.13 -8.84 -6.56
C GLY A 154 -3.16 -9.21 -5.08
N ASP A 155 -3.18 -8.24 -4.16
CA ASP A 155 -3.13 -8.48 -2.72
C ASP A 155 -4.48 -8.96 -2.17
N ALA A 156 -4.42 -9.65 -1.03
CA ALA A 156 -5.61 -10.00 -0.26
C ALA A 156 -6.28 -8.72 0.29
N PRO A 157 -7.62 -8.59 0.19
CA PRO A 157 -8.29 -7.42 0.72
C PRO A 157 -8.37 -7.45 2.25
N VAL A 158 -8.15 -6.30 2.90
CA VAL A 158 -8.38 -6.09 4.32
C VAL A 158 -9.72 -5.41 4.57
N ASP A 159 -10.33 -5.66 5.73
CA ASP A 159 -11.56 -4.96 6.12
C ASP A 159 -11.24 -3.50 6.49
N THR A 160 -11.85 -2.58 5.77
CA THR A 160 -11.69 -1.14 6.00
C THR A 160 -12.71 -0.53 6.96
N ALA A 161 -13.76 -1.26 7.35
CA ALA A 161 -14.85 -0.70 8.16
C ALA A 161 -14.42 -0.31 9.58
N GLY A 162 -13.46 -1.06 10.14
CA GLY A 162 -12.93 -0.86 11.48
C GLY A 162 -11.69 0.04 11.59
N MET A 163 -11.21 0.60 10.48
CA MET A 163 -9.94 1.34 10.46
C MET A 163 -9.98 2.60 11.32
N GLU A 164 -8.85 2.85 12.00
CA GLU A 164 -8.65 4.06 12.80
C GLU A 164 -8.68 5.31 11.88
N GLY A 165 -9.38 6.34 12.30
CA GLY A 165 -9.60 7.56 11.51
C GLY A 165 -10.78 7.49 10.53
N ARG A 166 -11.29 6.28 10.22
CA ARG A 166 -12.53 6.13 9.44
C ARG A 166 -13.78 6.26 10.30
N ARG A 167 -13.73 5.79 11.53
CA ARG A 167 -14.88 5.80 12.47
C ARG A 167 -15.42 7.20 12.82
N GLY A 168 -14.66 8.26 12.56
CA GLY A 168 -15.11 9.65 12.78
C GLY A 168 -15.81 10.30 11.59
N GLN A 169 -16.06 9.55 10.50
CA GLN A 169 -16.71 10.06 9.30
C GLN A 169 -17.99 9.27 8.92
N PRO A 170 -18.98 9.16 9.82
CA PRO A 170 -20.27 8.68 9.41
C PRO A 170 -20.91 9.78 8.57
N GLY A 171 -20.99 9.59 7.28
CA GLY A 171 -21.84 10.40 6.45
C GLY A 171 -21.20 11.39 5.47
N ALA A 172 -19.89 11.54 5.38
CA ALA A 172 -19.30 12.45 4.38
C ALA A 172 -19.77 12.08 2.94
N PHE A 173 -19.83 10.78 2.61
CA PHE A 173 -20.38 10.33 1.34
C PHE A 173 -21.91 10.54 1.27
N SER A 174 -22.62 10.21 2.33
CA SER A 174 -24.09 10.40 2.40
C SER A 174 -24.46 11.88 2.36
N THR A 175 -23.70 12.75 3.00
CA THR A 175 -23.92 14.20 3.02
C THR A 175 -23.57 14.82 1.66
N ALA A 176 -22.43 14.43 1.07
CA ALA A 176 -22.03 14.88 -0.26
C ALA A 176 -22.99 14.38 -1.35
N PHE A 177 -23.49 13.14 -1.23
CA PHE A 177 -24.47 12.59 -2.15
C PHE A 177 -25.81 13.31 -2.04
N LYS A 178 -26.31 13.56 -0.82
CA LYS A 178 -27.55 14.32 -0.58
C LYS A 178 -27.41 15.76 -1.08
N GLU A 179 -26.29 16.38 -0.88
CA GLU A 179 -26.01 17.74 -1.38
C GLU A 179 -25.97 17.78 -2.90
N ALA A 180 -25.30 16.83 -3.55
CA ALA A 180 -25.26 16.70 -5.00
C ALA A 180 -26.66 16.43 -5.57
N GLU A 181 -27.44 15.56 -4.91
CA GLU A 181 -28.83 15.30 -5.30
C GLU A 181 -29.73 16.54 -5.17
N ARG A 182 -29.53 17.31 -4.08
CA ARG A 182 -30.25 18.58 -3.89
C ARG A 182 -29.91 19.58 -5.00
N GLN A 183 -28.62 19.79 -5.28
CA GLN A 183 -28.16 20.71 -6.34
C GLN A 183 -28.65 20.28 -7.73
N PHE A 184 -28.67 18.97 -7.99
CA PHE A 184 -29.21 18.45 -9.25
C PHE A 184 -30.70 18.72 -9.37
N ARG A 185 -31.48 18.51 -8.32
CA ARG A 185 -32.92 18.81 -8.29
C ARG A 185 -33.21 20.31 -8.50
N GLU A 186 -32.45 21.18 -7.83
CA GLU A 186 -32.58 22.64 -8.00
C GLU A 186 -32.28 23.07 -9.44
N ARG A 187 -31.28 22.49 -10.09
CA ARG A 187 -30.96 22.78 -11.49
C ARG A 187 -32.09 22.33 -12.47
N LEU A 188 -32.68 21.18 -12.20
CA LEU A 188 -33.83 20.71 -13.01
C LEU A 188 -35.06 21.60 -12.86
N GLN A 189 -35.31 22.16 -11.67
CA GLN A 189 -36.42 23.07 -11.41
C GLN A 189 -36.19 24.46 -11.98
N SER A 190 -34.96 24.95 -11.99
CA SER A 190 -34.63 26.27 -12.56
C SER A 190 -34.44 26.25 -14.07
N GLY A 191 -34.19 25.11 -14.70
CA GLY A 191 -34.03 24.96 -16.16
C GLY A 191 -35.33 24.75 -16.93
N GLY A 192 -36.48 24.66 -16.27
CA GLY A 192 -37.79 24.39 -16.87
C GLY A 192 -38.68 25.61 -17.16
N SER A 193 -38.15 26.85 -17.03
CA SER A 193 -38.86 28.10 -17.34
C SER A 193 -38.14 28.84 -18.45
N GLY A 194 -38.28 28.34 -19.69
CA GLY A 194 -37.82 29.00 -20.91
C GLY A 194 -38.67 28.61 -22.08
#